data_9677a5b0f72f7a5038e7b410c24d7e5c
#
_entry.id   9677a5b0f72f7a5038e7b410c24d7e5c
#
_cell.length_a   1.000
_cell.length_b   1.000
_cell.length_c   1.000
_cell.angle_alpha   90.00
_cell.angle_beta   90.00
_cell.angle_gamma   90.00
#
_symmetry.space_group_name_H-M   'P 1'
#
loop_
_entity.id
_entity.type
_entity.pdbx_description
1 polymer ?
#
loop_
_entity_poly.entity_id
_entity_poly.type
_entity_poly.pdbx_seq_one_letter_code
_entity_poly.pdbx_strand_id
1 'polypeptide(L)'
;MNQTIITGNLTADIETRDIKSRDGEQHLSKFTLGSNEGERTVFMPVEAWNMPHLAEHLSKGSKVLISGSLKQENWETDTGDKRSRIVLTAYKVEFLDPAPEKSARPKQASGAHRSKGKNYSRRAA
;
A
#
# COMPACT_ATOMS: atom_id res chain seq x y z
N MET A 1 -10.75 -15.13 14.15
CA MET A 1 -9.86 -14.91 13.00
C MET A 1 -9.98 -13.46 12.55
N ASN A 2 -8.86 -12.84 12.27
CA ASN A 2 -8.86 -11.44 11.84
C ASN A 2 -7.92 -11.36 10.64
N GLN A 3 -8.52 -11.39 9.45
CA GLN A 3 -7.74 -11.39 8.21
C GLN A 3 -8.44 -10.51 7.20
N THR A 4 -7.67 -9.61 6.60
CA THR A 4 -8.19 -8.69 5.60
C THR A 4 -7.31 -8.76 4.37
N ILE A 5 -7.93 -8.82 3.21
CA ILE A 5 -7.24 -8.79 1.93
C ILE A 5 -7.88 -7.66 1.13
N ILE A 6 -7.07 -6.71 0.70
CA ILE A 6 -7.61 -5.54 0.02
C ILE A 6 -6.66 -5.14 -1.11
N THR A 7 -7.22 -4.72 -2.23
CA THR A 7 -6.44 -4.16 -3.32
C THR A 7 -6.78 -2.69 -3.45
N GLY A 8 -5.83 -1.93 -3.92
CA GLY A 8 -6.05 -0.52 -4.14
C GLY A 8 -4.80 0.19 -4.56
N ASN A 9 -4.86 1.51 -4.56
CA ASN A 9 -3.75 2.34 -4.97
C ASN A 9 -3.33 3.22 -3.81
N LEU A 10 -2.03 3.46 -3.69
CA LEU A 10 -1.55 4.39 -2.68
C LEU A 10 -2.06 5.79 -2.99
N THR A 11 -2.56 6.49 -1.98
CA THR A 11 -3.08 7.84 -2.15
C THR A 11 -2.00 8.90 -2.01
N ALA A 12 -0.85 8.52 -1.48
CA ALA A 12 0.30 9.40 -1.30
C ALA A 12 1.54 8.54 -1.20
N ASP A 13 2.70 9.18 -1.18
CA ASP A 13 3.94 8.45 -1.00
C ASP A 13 3.99 7.89 0.42
N ILE A 14 4.79 6.85 0.61
CA ILE A 14 4.90 6.18 1.89
C ILE A 14 5.71 7.05 2.85
N GLU A 15 5.21 7.16 4.07
CA GLU A 15 5.95 7.80 5.16
C GLU A 15 6.70 6.72 5.91
N THR A 16 7.97 6.92 6.14
CA THR A 16 8.76 5.95 6.87
C THR A 16 9.25 6.55 8.18
N ARG A 17 9.42 5.67 9.16
CA ARG A 17 9.89 6.08 10.48
C ARG A 17 10.65 4.92 11.10
N ASP A 18 11.80 5.25 11.69
CA ASP A 18 12.56 4.25 12.44
C ASP A 18 12.27 4.46 13.91
N ILE A 19 11.84 3.40 14.57
CA ILE A 19 11.44 3.46 15.96
C ILE A 19 12.40 2.61 16.78
N LYS A 20 13.04 3.22 17.76
CA LYS A 20 13.94 2.51 18.64
C LYS A 20 13.19 2.05 19.87
N SER A 21 13.39 0.81 20.23
CA SER A 21 12.75 0.24 21.40
C SER A 21 13.76 -0.61 22.13
N ARG A 22 13.33 -1.20 23.25
CA ARG A 22 14.21 -2.08 24.01
C ARG A 22 14.68 -3.25 23.18
N ASP A 23 13.83 -3.71 22.28
CA ASP A 23 14.13 -4.87 21.48
C ASP A 23 14.90 -4.54 20.21
N GLY A 24 15.34 -3.31 20.07
CA GLY A 24 16.09 -2.88 18.92
C GLY A 24 15.32 -1.88 18.09
N GLU A 25 15.80 -1.65 16.88
CA GLU A 25 15.23 -0.67 16.00
C GLU A 25 14.22 -1.33 15.05
N GLN A 26 13.07 -0.69 14.88
CA GLN A 26 12.06 -1.19 13.96
C GLN A 26 11.76 -0.13 12.92
N HIS A 27 11.48 -0.58 11.72
CA HIS A 27 11.16 0.29 10.60
C HIS A 27 9.66 0.22 10.34
N LEU A 28 9.02 1.38 10.32
CA LEU A 28 7.58 1.47 10.07
C LEU A 28 7.32 2.22 8.78
N SER A 29 6.52 1.62 7.91
CA SER A 29 6.05 2.26 6.69
C SER A 29 4.56 2.51 6.85
N LYS A 30 4.12 3.75 6.64
CA LYS A 30 2.72 4.13 6.78
C LYS A 30 2.21 4.73 5.49
N PHE A 31 1.05 4.32 5.07
CA PHE A 31 0.42 4.89 3.90
C PHE A 31 -1.08 4.64 3.96
N THR A 32 -1.81 5.31 3.09
CA THR A 32 -3.25 5.11 2.97
C THR A 32 -3.54 4.52 1.62
N LEU A 33 -4.33 3.45 1.62
CA LEU A 33 -4.72 2.76 0.42
C LEU A 33 -6.12 3.20 0.03
N GLY A 34 -6.30 3.58 -1.22
CA GLY A 34 -7.63 3.88 -1.75
C GLY A 34 -8.12 2.70 -2.55
N SER A 35 -9.17 2.07 -2.07
CA SER A 35 -9.73 0.89 -2.72
C SER A 35 -11.08 1.22 -3.31
N ASN A 36 -11.24 0.96 -4.59
CA ASN A 36 -12.51 1.22 -5.27
C ASN A 36 -13.32 -0.05 -5.35
N GLU A 37 -14.58 0.04 -4.91
CA GLU A 37 -15.49 -1.08 -5.01
C GLU A 37 -16.77 -0.52 -5.59
N GLY A 38 -16.96 -0.71 -6.88
CA GLY A 38 -18.09 -0.10 -7.56
C GLY A 38 -17.98 1.41 -7.54
N GLU A 39 -18.99 2.07 -7.00
CA GLU A 39 -18.97 3.53 -6.92
C GLU A 39 -18.42 4.03 -5.59
N ARG A 40 -18.01 3.14 -4.74
CA ARG A 40 -17.49 3.52 -3.42
C ARG A 40 -15.99 3.44 -3.39
N THR A 41 -15.38 4.32 -2.62
CA THR A 41 -13.95 4.28 -2.35
C THR A 41 -13.75 4.16 -0.85
N VAL A 42 -12.95 3.18 -0.47
CA VAL A 42 -12.59 2.99 0.92
C VAL A 42 -11.16 3.44 1.09
N PHE A 43 -10.90 4.28 2.07
CA PHE A 43 -9.55 4.72 2.38
C PHE A 43 -9.09 3.99 3.63
N MET A 44 -8.07 3.15 3.48
CA MET A 44 -7.62 2.30 4.57
C MET A 44 -6.20 2.68 4.98
N PRO A 45 -6.02 3.15 6.22
CA PRO A 45 -4.66 3.38 6.72
C PRO A 45 -3.94 2.05 6.89
N VAL A 46 -2.71 1.98 6.42
CA VAL A 46 -1.92 0.76 6.45
C VAL A 46 -0.60 1.02 7.16
N GLU A 47 -0.21 0.08 8.00
CA GLU A 47 1.09 0.09 8.65
C GLU A 47 1.80 -1.21 8.31
N ALA A 48 3.04 -1.08 7.85
CA ALA A 48 3.85 -2.24 7.53
C ALA A 48 5.15 -2.14 8.32
N TRP A 49 5.40 -3.15 9.14
CA TRP A 49 6.57 -3.16 10.01
C TRP A 49 7.73 -3.93 9.37
N ASN A 50 8.89 -3.32 9.41
CA ASN A 50 10.14 -3.95 8.97
C ASN A 50 10.11 -4.39 7.51
N MET A 51 9.51 -3.54 6.67
CA MET A 51 9.48 -3.74 5.23
C MET A 51 10.03 -2.50 4.54
N PRO A 52 11.34 -2.22 4.70
CA PRO A 52 11.90 -0.97 4.15
C PRO A 52 11.86 -0.91 2.64
N HIS A 53 11.81 -2.06 1.97
CA HIS A 53 11.79 -2.06 0.50
C HIS A 53 10.51 -1.43 -0.08
N LEU A 54 9.46 -1.31 0.72
CA LEU A 54 8.21 -0.77 0.18
C LEU A 54 8.38 0.67 -0.30
N ALA A 55 9.05 1.50 0.49
CA ALA A 55 9.23 2.90 0.12
C ALA A 55 10.13 3.07 -1.10
N GLU A 56 10.95 2.06 -1.39
CA GLU A 56 11.83 2.12 -2.55
C GLU A 56 11.10 1.80 -3.85
N HIS A 57 10.01 1.05 -3.76
CA HIS A 57 9.32 0.56 -4.94
C HIS A 57 7.92 1.10 -5.13
N LEU A 58 7.34 1.68 -4.11
CA LEU A 58 5.96 2.16 -4.16
C LEU A 58 5.93 3.66 -3.98
N SER A 59 5.02 4.29 -4.73
CA SER A 59 4.81 5.72 -4.63
C SER A 59 3.34 5.99 -4.82
N LYS A 60 2.96 7.26 -4.73
CA LYS A 60 1.57 7.65 -4.94
C LYS A 60 1.07 7.07 -6.25
N GLY A 61 -0.07 6.40 -6.21
CA GLY A 61 -0.68 5.80 -7.38
C GLY A 61 -0.34 4.35 -7.62
N SER A 62 0.67 3.82 -6.94
CA SER A 62 1.04 2.40 -7.11
C SER A 62 -0.10 1.49 -6.68
N LYS A 63 -0.27 0.40 -7.41
CA LYS A 63 -1.34 -0.54 -7.13
C LYS A 63 -0.78 -1.76 -6.40
N VAL A 64 -1.45 -2.14 -5.31
CA VAL A 64 -0.97 -3.24 -4.49
C VAL A 64 -2.14 -4.09 -3.98
N LEU A 65 -1.81 -5.30 -3.59
CA LEU A 65 -2.71 -6.17 -2.83
C LEU A 65 -2.07 -6.35 -1.45
N ILE A 66 -2.85 -6.13 -0.41
CA ILE A 66 -2.35 -6.21 0.95
C ILE A 66 -3.13 -7.25 1.72
N SER A 67 -2.39 -8.12 2.40
CA SER A 67 -2.98 -9.11 3.31
C SER A 67 -2.50 -8.76 4.71
N GLY A 68 -3.41 -8.75 5.66
CA GLY A 68 -3.05 -8.44 7.02
C GLY A 68 -4.21 -8.58 7.97
N SER A 69 -4.12 -7.88 9.09
CA SER A 69 -5.18 -7.90 10.07
C SER A 69 -5.52 -6.46 10.47
N LEU A 70 -6.77 -6.28 10.86
CA LEU A 70 -7.22 -4.97 11.32
C LEU A 70 -6.93 -4.81 12.80
N LYS A 71 -6.55 -3.61 13.19
CA LYS A 71 -6.46 -3.31 14.62
C LYS A 71 -7.14 -1.99 14.85
N GLN A 72 -7.63 -1.79 16.05
CA GLN A 72 -8.26 -0.55 16.43
C GLN A 72 -7.33 0.20 17.34
N GLU A 73 -7.08 1.46 16.99
CA GLU A 73 -6.28 2.35 17.83
C GLU A 73 -7.21 3.30 18.55
N ASN A 74 -7.01 3.47 19.82
CA ASN A 74 -7.82 4.37 20.64
C ASN A 74 -6.89 5.37 21.32
N TRP A 75 -7.29 6.62 21.32
CA TRP A 75 -6.51 7.65 22.01
C TRP A 75 -7.43 8.76 22.50
N GLU A 76 -6.89 9.62 23.31
CA GLU A 76 -7.63 10.72 23.88
C GLU A 76 -6.95 12.02 23.46
N THR A 77 -7.74 12.99 23.02
CA THR A 77 -7.19 14.28 22.61
C THR A 77 -6.93 15.14 23.83
N ASP A 78 -6.24 16.26 23.62
CA ASP A 78 -5.94 17.20 24.70
C ASP A 78 -7.19 17.75 25.34
N THR A 79 -8.30 17.77 24.63
CA THR A 79 -9.57 18.26 25.17
C THR A 79 -10.36 17.17 25.86
N GLY A 80 -9.81 15.95 25.94
CA GLY A 80 -10.49 14.86 26.62
C GLY A 80 -11.41 14.02 25.74
N ASP A 81 -11.48 14.34 24.45
CA ASP A 81 -12.31 13.56 23.53
C ASP A 81 -11.65 12.24 23.20
N LYS A 82 -12.44 11.18 23.23
CA LYS A 82 -11.94 9.86 22.88
C LYS A 82 -12.07 9.66 21.38
N ARG A 83 -11.02 9.16 20.77
CA ARG A 83 -10.99 8.92 19.33
C ARG A 83 -10.54 7.50 19.07
N SER A 84 -10.95 6.98 17.92
CA SER A 84 -10.50 5.66 17.51
C SER A 84 -10.40 5.61 16.00
N ARG A 85 -9.61 4.68 15.51
CA ARG A 85 -9.55 4.42 14.08
C ARG A 85 -9.14 2.97 13.87
N ILE A 86 -9.47 2.47 12.68
CA ILE A 86 -9.08 1.13 12.28
C ILE A 86 -7.88 1.25 11.36
N VAL A 87 -6.87 0.43 11.60
CA VAL A 87 -5.64 0.42 10.81
C VAL A 87 -5.38 -1.02 10.37
N LEU A 88 -4.93 -1.17 9.14
CA LEU A 88 -4.56 -2.49 8.62
C LEU A 88 -3.07 -2.70 8.84
N THR A 89 -2.73 -3.73 9.60
CA THR A 89 -1.34 -4.12 9.78
C THR A 89 -1.01 -5.11 8.68
N ALA A 90 -0.10 -4.72 7.80
CA ALA A 90 0.20 -5.54 6.63
C ALA A 90 1.18 -6.66 6.99
N TYR A 91 0.86 -7.87 6.58
CA TYR A 91 1.78 -9.00 6.69
C TYR A 91 2.42 -9.29 5.35
N LYS A 92 1.71 -9.00 4.27
CA LYS A 92 2.20 -9.26 2.94
C LYS A 92 1.70 -8.17 2.01
N VAL A 93 2.58 -7.65 1.18
CA VAL A 93 2.24 -6.64 0.18
C VAL A 93 2.71 -7.15 -1.17
N GLU A 94 1.77 -7.27 -2.10
CA GLU A 94 2.10 -7.71 -3.45
C GLU A 94 1.94 -6.53 -4.40
N PHE A 95 2.95 -6.31 -5.22
CA PHE A 95 2.94 -5.21 -6.18
C PHE A 95 2.19 -5.67 -7.41
N LEU A 96 1.13 -4.95 -7.76
CA LEU A 96 0.29 -5.33 -8.88
C LEU A 96 0.61 -4.55 -10.14
N ASP A 97 1.28 -3.42 -10.01
CA ASP A 97 1.73 -2.70 -11.18
C ASP A 97 2.94 -3.40 -11.78
N PRO A 98 3.15 -3.29 -13.09
CA PRO A 98 4.41 -3.76 -13.65
C PRO A 98 5.57 -3.02 -12.99
N ALA A 99 6.74 -3.65 -12.95
CA ALA A 99 7.90 -3.01 -12.39
C ALA A 99 8.11 -1.68 -13.09
N PRO A 100 8.36 -0.60 -12.33
CA PRO A 100 8.51 0.69 -12.96
C PRO A 100 9.72 0.68 -13.86
N GLU A 101 9.54 1.28 -15.04
CA GLU A 101 10.63 1.49 -15.90
C GLU A 101 11.27 2.71 -15.43
N LYS A 102 12.38 2.54 -14.97
CA LYS A 102 12.99 3.66 -14.47
C LYS A 102 13.32 4.55 -15.51
N SER A 103 12.91 4.79 -15.73
CA SER A 103 13.12 5.38 -16.57
C SER A 103 12.57 5.30 -17.57
N ALA A 104 12.35 5.13 -17.74
CA ALA A 104 11.74 4.96 -18.37
C ALA A 104 11.31 4.85 -19.32
N ARG A 105 11.22 4.56 -19.74
CA ARG A 105 10.81 4.35 -20.60
C ARG A 105 9.80 4.66 -20.96
N PRO A 106 9.66 5.05 -21.60
CA PRO A 106 8.57 5.31 -21.74
C PRO A 106 7.71 4.63 -22.48
N LYS A 107 7.68 4.27 -22.79
CA LYS A 107 7.03 3.86 -23.28
C LYS A 107 6.30 3.44 -24.02
N GLN A 108 6.31 2.93 -24.29
CA GLN A 108 5.82 2.57 -24.71
C GLN A 108 5.00 2.18 -25.00
N ALA A 109 4.98 1.82 -25.48
CA ALA A 109 4.46 1.47 -25.55
C ALA A 109 3.70 0.88 -25.70
N SER A 110 3.56 0.58 -26.14
CA SER A 110 3.16 0.13 -26.03
C SER A 110 2.59 -0.50 -26.00
N GLY A 111 2.40 -0.86 -26.67
CA GLY A 111 2.38 -1.15 -26.49
C GLY A 111 1.99 -1.97 -26.26
N ALA A 112 2.04 -2.33 -27.11
CA ALA A 112 2.29 -2.74 -26.77
C ALA A 112 1.96 -3.55 -26.41
N HIS A 113 2.02 -4.35 -26.75
CA HIS A 113 2.22 -4.67 -26.29
C HIS A 113 1.55 -5.43 -25.97
N ARG A 114 1.34 -5.61 -26.46
CA ARG A 114 1.35 -5.71 -26.17
C ARG A 114 0.80 -6.19 -25.74
N SER A 115 0.72 -6.53 -26.44
CA SER A 115 0.86 -6.39 -25.96
C SER A 115 0.44 -7.16 -25.56
N LYS A 116 0.22 -7.19 -25.54
CA LYS A 116 0.26 -7.15 -25.12
C LYS A 116 -0.13 -7.61 -24.50
N GLY A 117 -0.45 -8.34 -25.46
CA GLY A 117 -0.23 -7.88 -24.98
C GLY A 117 -0.59 -8.62 -24.34
N LYS A 118 -0.63 -8.53 -24.34
CA LYS A 118 -0.57 -8.39 -23.83
C LYS A 118 -1.01 -8.82 -23.02
N ASN A 119 -0.93 -9.26 -23.87
CA ASN A 119 -0.79 -8.89 -23.13
C ASN A 119 -1.37 -9.50 -22.33
N TYR A 120 -1.47 -9.47 -22.63
CA TYR A 120 -1.46 -9.10 -21.93
C TYR A 120 -2.10 -9.52 -21.51
N SER A 121 -2.30 -9.74 -22.20
CA SER A 121 -2.12 -9.27 -21.85
C SER A 121 -2.51 -9.71 -21.41
N ARG A 122 -2.69 -9.63 -21.71
CA ARG A 122 -2.46 -9.26 -21.38
C ARG A 122 -2.85 -9.50 -20.76
N ARG A 123 -3.05 -9.72 -21.40
CA ARG A 123 -2.78 -9.25 -21.05
C ARG A 123 -3.07 -9.37 -20.55
N ALA A 124 -3.35 -9.76 -21.54
CA ALA A 124 -2.90 -9.17 -21.18
C ALA A 124 -2.93 -9.30 -20.96
N ALA A 125 -3.08 -9.48 -21.48
CA ALA A 125 -2.53 -8.76 -21.27
C ALA A 125 -2.29 -8.94 -21.12
#